data_cf7f0756e8ab24d8f07f8b4f83bd8e09
#
_entry.id   cf7f0756e8ab24d8f07f8b4f83bd8e09
#
_cell.length_a   1.000
_cell.length_b   1.000
_cell.length_c   1.000
_cell.angle_alpha   90.00
_cell.angle_beta   90.00
_cell.angle_gamma   90.00
#
_symmetry.space_group_name_H-M   'P 1'
#
loop_
_entity.id
_entity.type
_entity.pdbx_description
1 polymer ?
#
loop_
_entity_poly.entity_id
_entity_poly.type
_entity_poly.pdbx_seq_one_letter_code
_entity_poly.pdbx_strand_id
1 'polypeptide(L)'
;IDNSVKKVEAKLLELIKHQDFSFSVVDNLGITIEKDNYLDEHIQDIINLDTVDLEAIEKAKINIVVDAVNSSGGIAVPKLLRALKCNDVTNIYCEPNGDFPHNPEPLPENISELSKTVISEKAHIGIVVDPDVDRLAFVCENGEVFGEEYTLVAVADHILKQKKGNTVSNLSSTRALRDITEKNGGNYFASAVGEVNVVTKMKEKNAVIGGEGNGGVIYPDLHYGRDALVGIALFLTHFAKMNLSMSELKKSYPNYTISKNKIELTPTTNIDELLKKIANKYSDTEQNSIDGLKLDFENEWVHL
;
A
#
# COMPACT_ATOMS: atom_id res chain seq x y z
N ILE A 1 10.31 15.59 0.48
CA ILE A 1 9.66 16.66 1.26
C ILE A 1 10.60 17.84 1.26
N ASP A 2 10.12 18.99 0.80
CA ASP A 2 10.92 20.22 0.76
C ASP A 2 11.38 20.62 2.18
N ASN A 3 12.57 21.19 2.27
CA ASN A 3 13.12 21.70 3.55
C ASN A 3 12.19 22.69 4.26
N SER A 4 11.28 23.33 3.54
CA SER A 4 10.24 24.19 4.10
C SER A 4 9.22 23.42 4.93
N VAL A 5 8.78 22.24 4.47
CA VAL A 5 7.81 21.38 5.18
C VAL A 5 8.41 20.87 6.49
N LYS A 6 9.65 20.37 6.46
CA LYS A 6 10.36 19.94 7.69
C LYS A 6 10.52 21.05 8.71
N LYS A 7 10.75 22.29 8.26
CA LYS A 7 10.80 23.46 9.16
C LYS A 7 9.45 23.81 9.77
N VAL A 8 8.37 23.71 8.99
CA VAL A 8 7.00 23.94 9.49
C VAL A 8 6.61 22.88 10.50
N GLU A 9 6.89 21.61 10.21
CA GLU A 9 6.66 20.48 11.13
C GLU A 9 7.42 20.67 12.45
N ALA A 10 8.72 20.95 12.40
CA ALA A 10 9.53 21.18 13.59
C ALA A 10 8.98 22.35 14.44
N LYS A 11 8.56 23.44 13.78
CA LYS A 11 7.96 24.58 14.47
C LYS A 11 6.61 24.25 15.10
N LEU A 12 5.78 23.44 14.41
CA LEU A 12 4.50 22.98 14.93
C LEU A 12 4.71 22.11 16.18
N LEU A 13 5.66 21.18 16.14
CA LEU A 13 6.01 20.34 17.29
C LEU A 13 6.52 21.15 18.49
N GLU A 14 7.31 22.21 18.24
CA GLU A 14 7.72 23.15 19.30
C GLU A 14 6.52 23.87 19.93
N LEU A 15 5.62 24.41 19.13
CA LEU A 15 4.40 25.08 19.61
C LEU A 15 3.54 24.12 20.46
N ILE A 16 3.36 22.89 20.02
CA ILE A 16 2.63 21.86 20.76
C ILE A 16 3.34 21.55 22.09
N LYS A 17 4.66 21.32 22.05
CA LYS A 17 5.45 21.00 23.25
C LYS A 17 5.42 22.08 24.31
N HIS A 18 5.43 23.34 23.90
CA HIS A 18 5.42 24.48 24.80
C HIS A 18 4.02 25.04 25.10
N GLN A 19 2.96 24.45 24.46
CA GLN A 19 1.56 24.94 24.54
C GLN A 19 1.45 26.45 24.20
N ASP A 20 2.32 26.93 23.32
CA ASP A 20 2.37 28.33 22.90
C ASP A 20 1.38 28.56 21.74
N PHE A 21 0.10 28.67 22.11
CA PHE A 21 -0.99 28.87 21.15
C PHE A 21 -1.50 30.30 21.22
N SER A 22 -1.53 30.97 20.06
CA SER A 22 -2.18 32.26 19.88
C SER A 22 -3.52 32.05 19.17
N PHE A 23 -4.60 32.33 19.87
CA PHE A 23 -5.95 32.20 19.31
C PHE A 23 -6.41 33.53 18.70
N SER A 24 -7.08 33.46 17.55
CA SER A 24 -7.71 34.64 16.95
C SER A 24 -8.87 35.13 17.80
N VAL A 25 -9.11 36.44 17.81
CA VAL A 25 -10.36 37.02 18.30
C VAL A 25 -11.51 36.65 17.37
N VAL A 26 -12.75 36.68 17.90
CA VAL A 26 -13.95 36.21 17.17
C VAL A 26 -14.12 36.90 15.82
N ASP A 27 -13.82 38.20 15.73
CA ASP A 27 -13.97 38.98 14.51
C ASP A 27 -12.96 38.60 13.40
N ASN A 28 -11.91 37.87 13.76
CA ASN A 28 -10.84 37.41 12.83
C ASN A 28 -10.87 35.89 12.61
N LEU A 29 -11.95 35.20 13.00
CA LEU A 29 -12.09 33.79 12.69
C LEU A 29 -12.24 33.60 11.18
N GLY A 30 -11.60 32.54 10.66
CA GLY A 30 -11.77 32.15 9.25
C GLY A 30 -13.18 31.64 8.95
N ILE A 31 -13.50 31.56 7.69
CA ILE A 31 -14.76 30.97 7.21
C ILE A 31 -14.56 29.49 6.92
N THR A 32 -15.57 28.68 7.14
CA THR A 32 -15.62 27.30 6.69
C THR A 32 -16.08 27.29 5.22
N ILE A 33 -15.31 26.64 4.36
CA ILE A 33 -15.70 26.40 2.96
C ILE A 33 -15.90 24.88 2.83
N GLU A 34 -17.13 24.49 2.48
CA GLU A 34 -17.45 23.10 2.17
C GLU A 34 -17.26 22.85 0.68
N LYS A 35 -16.58 21.75 0.35
CA LYS A 35 -16.41 21.24 -1.01
C LYS A 35 -16.51 19.72 -0.97
N ASP A 36 -17.50 19.17 -1.60
CA ASP A 36 -17.93 17.77 -1.52
C ASP A 36 -17.61 16.92 -2.75
N ASN A 37 -16.96 17.51 -3.78
CA ASN A 37 -16.65 16.82 -5.04
C ASN A 37 -15.19 16.31 -5.15
N TYR A 38 -14.37 16.39 -4.12
CA TYR A 38 -12.96 15.96 -4.19
C TYR A 38 -12.79 14.47 -4.54
N LEU A 39 -13.67 13.60 -4.02
CA LEU A 39 -13.62 12.18 -4.38
C LEU A 39 -13.91 11.96 -5.87
N ASP A 40 -14.84 12.72 -6.46
CA ASP A 40 -15.13 12.64 -7.89
C ASP A 40 -13.96 13.12 -8.74
N GLU A 41 -13.34 14.23 -8.35
CA GLU A 41 -12.15 14.76 -9.02
C GLU A 41 -11.02 13.72 -8.94
N HIS A 42 -10.75 13.15 -7.78
CA HIS A 42 -9.70 12.14 -7.60
C HIS A 42 -9.95 10.87 -8.44
N ILE A 43 -11.19 10.35 -8.44
CA ILE A 43 -11.55 9.22 -9.30
C ILE A 43 -11.36 9.57 -10.78
N GLN A 44 -11.71 10.79 -11.18
CA GLN A 44 -11.52 11.24 -12.56
C GLN A 44 -10.03 11.31 -12.92
N ASP A 45 -9.17 11.78 -12.02
CA ASP A 45 -7.72 11.79 -12.22
C ASP A 45 -7.18 10.37 -12.38
N ILE A 46 -7.64 9.42 -11.56
CA ILE A 46 -7.24 8.00 -11.65
C ILE A 46 -7.63 7.39 -13.00
N ILE A 47 -8.88 7.56 -13.44
CA ILE A 47 -9.34 6.93 -14.68
C ILE A 47 -8.76 7.58 -15.95
N ASN A 48 -8.21 8.78 -15.83
CA ASN A 48 -7.52 9.48 -16.91
C ASN A 48 -6.01 9.14 -16.99
N LEU A 49 -5.47 8.33 -16.08
CA LEU A 49 -4.08 7.90 -16.16
C LEU A 49 -3.88 7.00 -17.40
N ASP A 50 -2.83 7.26 -18.17
CA ASP A 50 -2.46 6.46 -19.35
C ASP A 50 -2.21 4.97 -19.00
N THR A 51 -1.94 4.68 -17.73
CA THR A 51 -1.71 3.34 -17.19
C THR A 51 -2.98 2.60 -16.81
N VAL A 52 -4.15 3.26 -16.84
CA VAL A 52 -5.46 2.68 -16.59
C VAL A 52 -6.19 2.42 -17.91
N ASP A 53 -6.61 1.18 -18.13
CA ASP A 53 -7.24 0.74 -19.37
C ASP A 53 -8.69 0.33 -19.12
N LEU A 54 -9.58 1.32 -19.22
CA LEU A 54 -11.03 1.12 -18.98
C LEU A 54 -11.65 0.11 -19.93
N GLU A 55 -11.19 0.04 -21.18
CA GLU A 55 -11.72 -0.90 -22.17
C GLU A 55 -11.34 -2.35 -21.81
N ALA A 56 -10.10 -2.57 -21.39
CA ALA A 56 -9.65 -3.87 -20.92
C ALA A 56 -10.42 -4.34 -19.69
N ILE A 57 -10.62 -3.46 -18.70
CA ILE A 57 -11.38 -3.77 -17.47
C ILE A 57 -12.83 -4.10 -17.82
N GLU A 58 -13.52 -3.27 -18.59
CA GLU A 58 -14.92 -3.48 -18.99
C GLU A 58 -15.11 -4.80 -19.75
N LYS A 59 -14.20 -5.11 -20.66
CA LYS A 59 -14.21 -6.33 -21.48
C LYS A 59 -13.96 -7.61 -20.67
N ALA A 60 -13.17 -7.51 -19.60
CA ALA A 60 -12.85 -8.64 -18.73
C ALA A 60 -14.03 -9.10 -17.87
N LYS A 61 -15.06 -8.27 -17.67
CA LYS A 61 -16.28 -8.59 -16.90
C LYS A 61 -15.97 -9.21 -15.54
N ILE A 62 -15.16 -8.50 -14.77
CA ILE A 62 -14.66 -8.99 -13.48
C ILE A 62 -15.79 -8.92 -12.44
N ASN A 63 -16.10 -10.05 -11.80
CA ASN A 63 -16.99 -10.13 -10.64
C ASN A 63 -16.15 -9.90 -9.38
N ILE A 64 -16.54 -8.94 -8.54
CA ILE A 64 -15.74 -8.40 -7.43
C ILE A 64 -16.53 -8.46 -6.13
N VAL A 65 -15.88 -8.87 -5.05
CA VAL A 65 -16.37 -8.64 -3.68
C VAL A 65 -15.53 -7.54 -3.03
N VAL A 66 -16.18 -6.55 -2.40
CA VAL A 66 -15.51 -5.46 -1.69
C VAL A 66 -15.78 -5.56 -0.21
N ASP A 67 -14.72 -5.47 0.58
CA ASP A 67 -14.74 -5.28 2.03
C ASP A 67 -14.09 -3.94 2.36
N ALA A 68 -14.85 -3.01 2.92
CA ALA A 68 -14.40 -1.69 3.29
C ALA A 68 -14.44 -1.44 4.81
N VAL A 69 -14.53 -2.49 5.61
CA VAL A 69 -14.50 -2.47 7.08
C VAL A 69 -15.42 -1.40 7.71
N ASN A 70 -16.56 -1.12 7.07
CA ASN A 70 -17.51 -0.06 7.46
C ASN A 70 -16.88 1.33 7.62
N SER A 71 -15.97 1.65 6.72
CA SER A 71 -15.20 2.89 6.69
C SER A 71 -15.49 3.76 5.45
N SER A 72 -14.68 4.80 5.25
CA SER A 72 -14.75 5.68 4.08
C SER A 72 -14.61 4.92 2.75
N GLY A 73 -13.93 3.77 2.76
CA GLY A 73 -13.83 2.86 1.62
C GLY A 73 -15.17 2.36 1.09
N GLY A 74 -16.21 2.26 1.96
CA GLY A 74 -17.56 1.87 1.57
C GLY A 74 -18.24 2.85 0.61
N ILE A 75 -17.81 4.10 0.60
CA ILE A 75 -18.22 5.13 -0.38
C ILE A 75 -17.27 5.14 -1.57
N ALA A 76 -15.97 5.20 -1.32
CA ALA A 76 -14.95 5.47 -2.31
C ALA A 76 -14.75 4.30 -3.30
N VAL A 77 -14.60 3.06 -2.79
CA VAL A 77 -14.30 1.90 -3.63
C VAL A 77 -15.45 1.54 -4.57
N PRO A 78 -16.73 1.43 -4.13
CA PRO A 78 -17.83 1.17 -5.06
C PRO A 78 -18.02 2.29 -6.11
N LYS A 79 -17.70 3.54 -5.75
CA LYS A 79 -17.76 4.67 -6.68
C LYS A 79 -16.68 4.58 -7.75
N LEU A 80 -15.44 4.26 -7.34
CA LEU A 80 -14.34 4.00 -8.27
C LEU A 80 -14.66 2.82 -9.20
N LEU A 81 -15.12 1.69 -8.67
CA LEU A 81 -15.42 0.50 -9.47
C LEU A 81 -16.46 0.77 -10.55
N ARG A 82 -17.49 1.56 -10.25
CA ARG A 82 -18.46 2.01 -11.26
C ARG A 82 -17.80 2.86 -12.35
N ALA A 83 -16.90 3.78 -11.99
CA ALA A 83 -16.14 4.57 -12.95
C ALA A 83 -15.21 3.72 -13.81
N LEU A 84 -14.64 2.65 -13.26
CA LEU A 84 -13.84 1.64 -13.95
C LEU A 84 -14.68 0.65 -14.77
N LYS A 85 -16.00 0.83 -14.86
CA LYS A 85 -16.92 -0.06 -15.59
C LYS A 85 -17.05 -1.49 -15.03
N CYS A 86 -16.73 -1.69 -13.76
CA CYS A 86 -17.01 -2.92 -13.04
C CYS A 86 -18.46 -2.87 -12.55
N ASN A 87 -19.34 -3.68 -13.16
CA ASN A 87 -20.78 -3.67 -12.88
C ASN A 87 -21.24 -4.79 -11.96
N ASP A 88 -20.45 -5.83 -11.78
CA ASP A 88 -20.76 -7.00 -10.95
C ASP A 88 -19.97 -6.93 -9.64
N VAL A 89 -20.53 -6.23 -8.66
CA VAL A 89 -19.86 -5.92 -7.38
C VAL A 89 -20.77 -6.28 -6.21
N THR A 90 -20.30 -7.19 -5.37
CA THR A 90 -20.90 -7.50 -4.07
C THR A 90 -20.18 -6.73 -2.98
N ASN A 91 -20.92 -5.96 -2.18
CA ASN A 91 -20.35 -5.17 -1.10
C ASN A 91 -20.63 -5.84 0.26
N ILE A 92 -19.58 -6.03 1.05
CA ILE A 92 -19.67 -6.39 2.46
C ILE A 92 -19.00 -5.31 3.29
N TYR A 93 -19.57 -4.98 4.47
CA TYR A 93 -19.01 -3.98 5.38
C TYR A 93 -18.68 -2.64 4.71
N CYS A 94 -19.62 -2.15 3.88
CA CYS A 94 -19.51 -0.90 3.13
C CYS A 94 -20.42 0.22 3.69
N GLU A 95 -20.95 0.10 4.91
CA GLU A 95 -21.67 1.18 5.61
C GLU A 95 -20.65 2.02 6.39
N PRO A 96 -20.43 3.31 6.05
CA PRO A 96 -19.38 4.12 6.65
C PRO A 96 -19.79 4.65 8.03
N ASN A 97 -20.16 3.76 8.95
CA ASN A 97 -20.62 4.08 10.30
C ASN A 97 -19.50 4.03 11.35
N GLY A 98 -18.32 3.47 11.00
CA GLY A 98 -17.18 3.33 11.89
C GLY A 98 -17.27 2.14 12.85
N ASP A 99 -18.34 1.34 12.80
CA ASP A 99 -18.47 0.09 13.56
C ASP A 99 -17.74 -1.04 12.80
N PHE A 100 -16.46 -1.19 13.06
CA PHE A 100 -15.62 -2.16 12.38
C PHE A 100 -15.99 -3.59 12.76
N PRO A 101 -16.43 -4.44 11.80
CA PRO A 101 -16.86 -5.81 12.09
C PRO A 101 -15.68 -6.76 12.36
N HIS A 102 -14.48 -6.37 11.99
CA HIS A 102 -13.22 -7.07 12.25
C HIS A 102 -12.09 -6.06 12.46
N ASN A 103 -10.90 -6.53 12.83
CA ASN A 103 -9.72 -5.67 12.90
C ASN A 103 -9.52 -5.01 11.52
N PRO A 104 -9.39 -3.67 11.45
CA PRO A 104 -9.39 -2.93 10.19
C PRO A 104 -8.12 -3.12 9.34
N GLU A 105 -7.09 -3.77 9.87
CA GLU A 105 -5.91 -4.10 9.05
C GLU A 105 -6.23 -5.23 8.05
N PRO A 106 -5.90 -5.09 6.75
CA PRO A 106 -6.21 -6.08 5.70
C PRO A 106 -5.25 -7.28 5.74
N LEU A 107 -5.14 -7.92 6.91
CA LEU A 107 -4.31 -9.10 7.15
C LEU A 107 -5.13 -10.39 6.99
N PRO A 108 -4.49 -11.53 6.63
CA PRO A 108 -5.17 -12.79 6.38
C PRO A 108 -6.11 -13.24 7.50
N GLU A 109 -5.74 -13.04 8.77
CA GLU A 109 -6.54 -13.39 9.93
C GLU A 109 -7.81 -12.56 10.09
N ASN A 110 -7.87 -11.36 9.50
CA ASN A 110 -8.98 -10.42 9.64
C ASN A 110 -10.01 -10.52 8.50
N ILE A 111 -9.64 -11.09 7.34
CA ILE A 111 -10.43 -11.05 6.10
C ILE A 111 -11.09 -12.39 5.73
N SER A 112 -11.33 -13.24 6.74
CA SER A 112 -11.91 -14.57 6.51
C SER A 112 -13.31 -14.54 5.91
N GLU A 113 -14.13 -13.52 6.23
CA GLU A 113 -15.46 -13.37 5.66
C GLU A 113 -15.40 -12.96 4.19
N LEU A 114 -14.49 -12.07 3.82
CA LEU A 114 -14.24 -11.74 2.42
C LEU A 114 -13.86 -13.00 1.62
N SER A 115 -12.96 -13.84 2.16
CA SER A 115 -12.54 -15.09 1.51
C SER A 115 -13.72 -16.04 1.27
N LYS A 116 -14.63 -16.20 2.25
CA LYS A 116 -15.84 -17.03 2.12
C LYS A 116 -16.80 -16.44 1.11
N THR A 117 -16.98 -15.12 1.13
CA THR A 117 -17.90 -14.44 0.20
C THR A 117 -17.42 -14.52 -1.24
N VAL A 118 -16.11 -14.37 -1.49
CA VAL A 118 -15.52 -14.57 -2.82
C VAL A 118 -15.86 -15.95 -3.38
N ILE A 119 -15.74 -17.01 -2.55
CA ILE A 119 -16.06 -18.37 -2.97
C ILE A 119 -17.58 -18.55 -3.22
N SER A 120 -18.44 -18.06 -2.30
CA SER A 120 -19.89 -18.26 -2.41
C SER A 120 -20.50 -17.50 -3.58
N GLU A 121 -20.02 -16.28 -3.84
CA GLU A 121 -20.43 -15.45 -4.99
C GLU A 121 -19.73 -15.85 -6.30
N LYS A 122 -18.81 -16.80 -6.26
CA LYS A 122 -17.96 -17.21 -7.40
C LYS A 122 -17.27 -15.99 -8.03
N ALA A 123 -16.83 -15.06 -7.19
CA ALA A 123 -16.17 -13.85 -7.63
C ALA A 123 -14.77 -14.15 -8.16
N HIS A 124 -14.32 -13.33 -9.10
CA HIS A 124 -12.96 -13.44 -9.63
C HIS A 124 -11.92 -12.90 -8.65
N ILE A 125 -12.31 -11.91 -7.82
CA ILE A 125 -11.42 -11.20 -6.92
C ILE A 125 -12.18 -10.63 -5.72
N GLY A 126 -11.58 -10.70 -4.54
CA GLY A 126 -11.93 -9.91 -3.38
C GLY A 126 -11.00 -8.71 -3.23
N ILE A 127 -11.55 -7.55 -2.89
CA ILE A 127 -10.83 -6.31 -2.61
C ILE A 127 -11.09 -5.93 -1.17
N VAL A 128 -10.05 -5.66 -0.40
CA VAL A 128 -10.17 -5.12 0.97
C VAL A 128 -9.28 -3.91 1.15
N VAL A 129 -9.84 -2.89 1.81
CA VAL A 129 -9.13 -1.66 2.17
C VAL A 129 -9.25 -1.40 3.66
N ASP A 130 -8.31 -0.64 4.21
CA ASP A 130 -8.34 -0.16 5.58
C ASP A 130 -9.20 1.13 5.74
N PRO A 131 -9.37 1.67 6.96
CA PRO A 131 -10.34 2.74 7.21
C PRO A 131 -10.11 4.05 6.47
N ASP A 132 -8.88 4.44 6.19
CA ASP A 132 -8.50 5.67 5.47
C ASP A 132 -8.09 5.42 4.00
N VAL A 133 -8.29 4.16 3.54
CA VAL A 133 -8.15 3.75 2.12
C VAL A 133 -6.74 3.97 1.59
N ASP A 134 -5.74 3.76 2.43
CA ASP A 134 -4.34 3.87 2.06
C ASP A 134 -3.65 2.50 1.91
N ARG A 135 -4.24 1.41 2.46
CA ARG A 135 -3.77 0.03 2.33
C ARG A 135 -4.77 -0.82 1.56
N LEU A 136 -4.24 -1.73 0.78
CA LEU A 136 -4.99 -2.55 -0.15
C LEU A 136 -4.48 -3.99 -0.14
N ALA A 137 -5.39 -4.94 0.00
CA ALA A 137 -5.09 -6.34 -0.22
C ALA A 137 -6.17 -7.00 -1.07
N PHE A 138 -5.84 -8.18 -1.60
CA PHE A 138 -6.73 -8.93 -2.48
C PHE A 138 -6.90 -10.37 -2.01
N VAL A 139 -8.05 -10.95 -2.39
CA VAL A 139 -8.37 -12.37 -2.22
C VAL A 139 -8.58 -12.99 -3.60
N CYS A 140 -8.00 -14.16 -3.81
CA CYS A 140 -8.13 -14.93 -5.04
C CYS A 140 -9.53 -15.60 -5.14
N GLU A 141 -9.91 -16.02 -6.34
CA GLU A 141 -11.16 -16.71 -6.65
C GLU A 141 -11.38 -18.00 -5.85
N ASN A 142 -10.31 -18.62 -5.38
CA ASN A 142 -10.33 -19.84 -4.55
C ASN A 142 -10.37 -19.54 -3.02
N GLY A 143 -10.46 -18.26 -2.63
CA GLY A 143 -10.47 -17.80 -1.24
C GLY A 143 -9.09 -17.67 -0.60
N GLU A 144 -8.00 -17.99 -1.30
CA GLU A 144 -6.66 -17.72 -0.82
C GLU A 144 -6.38 -16.23 -0.81
N VAL A 145 -5.71 -15.74 0.23
CA VAL A 145 -5.25 -14.37 0.27
C VAL A 145 -4.13 -14.17 -0.74
N PHE A 146 -4.28 -13.19 -1.63
CA PHE A 146 -3.22 -12.82 -2.59
C PHE A 146 -1.98 -12.32 -1.83
N GLY A 147 -2.22 -11.61 -0.72
CA GLY A 147 -1.22 -11.09 0.21
C GLY A 147 -0.98 -9.58 0.01
N GLU A 148 -0.97 -8.84 1.09
CA GLU A 148 -0.76 -7.39 1.09
C GLU A 148 0.60 -7.01 0.48
N GLU A 149 1.63 -7.80 0.74
CA GLU A 149 2.97 -7.63 0.16
C GLU A 149 2.96 -7.71 -1.38
N TYR A 150 2.08 -8.54 -1.95
CA TYR A 150 2.00 -8.78 -3.40
C TYR A 150 1.13 -7.76 -4.13
N THR A 151 0.36 -6.95 -3.42
CA THR A 151 -0.37 -5.81 -4.01
C THR A 151 0.59 -4.89 -4.76
N LEU A 152 1.62 -4.41 -4.06
CA LEU A 152 2.64 -3.54 -4.67
C LEU A 152 3.43 -4.27 -5.78
N VAL A 153 3.72 -5.57 -5.61
CA VAL A 153 4.45 -6.37 -6.62
C VAL A 153 3.69 -6.41 -7.94
N ALA A 154 2.39 -6.73 -7.89
CA ALA A 154 1.56 -6.83 -9.09
C ALA A 154 1.34 -5.48 -9.78
N VAL A 155 1.09 -4.43 -9.00
CA VAL A 155 0.96 -3.07 -9.54
C VAL A 155 2.28 -2.59 -10.14
N ALA A 156 3.41 -2.88 -9.49
CA ALA A 156 4.73 -2.53 -10.03
C ALA A 156 5.06 -3.30 -11.33
N ASP A 157 4.71 -4.58 -11.42
CA ASP A 157 4.87 -5.36 -12.66
C ASP A 157 4.09 -4.73 -13.83
N HIS A 158 2.86 -4.25 -13.56
CA HIS A 158 2.06 -3.52 -14.54
C HIS A 158 2.75 -2.23 -15.02
N ILE A 159 3.20 -1.41 -14.11
CA ILE A 159 3.86 -0.14 -14.43
C ILE A 159 5.18 -0.37 -15.15
N LEU A 160 6.02 -1.29 -14.66
CA LEU A 160 7.35 -1.56 -15.22
C LEU A 160 7.30 -2.14 -16.63
N LYS A 161 6.24 -2.87 -17.01
CA LYS A 161 6.01 -3.34 -18.37
C LYS A 161 5.72 -2.20 -19.36
N GLN A 162 5.22 -1.07 -18.87
CA GLN A 162 4.91 0.11 -19.70
C GLN A 162 6.03 1.15 -19.65
N LYS A 163 6.63 1.34 -18.49
CA LYS A 163 7.63 2.37 -18.22
C LYS A 163 8.77 1.79 -17.40
N LYS A 164 9.88 1.45 -18.05
CA LYS A 164 11.09 1.03 -17.35
C LYS A 164 11.53 2.10 -16.35
N GLY A 165 11.83 1.72 -15.11
CA GLY A 165 12.23 2.66 -14.08
C GLY A 165 12.64 2.00 -12.78
N ASN A 166 12.91 2.84 -11.78
CA ASN A 166 13.27 2.41 -10.45
C ASN A 166 12.02 2.18 -9.60
N THR A 167 12.13 1.28 -8.61
CA THR A 167 11.10 1.09 -7.59
C THR A 167 11.67 1.30 -6.20
N VAL A 168 10.80 1.64 -5.25
CA VAL A 168 11.17 1.81 -3.84
C VAL A 168 10.14 1.12 -2.96
N SER A 169 10.61 0.39 -1.94
CA SER A 169 9.78 0.03 -0.79
C SER A 169 10.56 0.18 0.52
N ASN A 170 9.88 0.03 1.65
CA ASN A 170 10.58 -0.01 2.93
C ASN A 170 11.38 -1.31 3.10
N LEU A 171 12.32 -1.32 4.06
CA LEU A 171 13.22 -2.46 4.34
C LEU A 171 12.50 -3.74 4.71
N SER A 172 11.30 -3.64 5.31
CA SER A 172 10.50 -4.78 5.77
C SER A 172 9.54 -5.33 4.71
N SER A 173 9.74 -5.00 3.43
CA SER A 173 8.93 -5.50 2.32
C SER A 173 9.54 -6.75 1.70
N THR A 174 8.69 -7.52 1.00
CA THR A 174 9.10 -8.73 0.27
C THR A 174 10.17 -8.45 -0.78
N ARG A 175 11.07 -9.43 -0.99
CA ARG A 175 12.04 -9.39 -2.10
C ARG A 175 11.38 -9.45 -3.48
N ALA A 176 10.14 -9.92 -3.58
CA ALA A 176 9.45 -10.07 -4.86
C ALA A 176 9.40 -8.75 -5.66
N LEU A 177 9.29 -7.59 -4.99
CA LEU A 177 9.35 -6.30 -5.67
C LEU A 177 10.72 -6.06 -6.32
N ARG A 178 11.81 -6.36 -5.62
CA ARG A 178 13.17 -6.27 -6.18
C ARG A 178 13.31 -7.15 -7.42
N ASP A 179 12.91 -8.42 -7.29
CA ASP A 179 13.06 -9.40 -8.37
C ASP A 179 12.26 -8.99 -9.63
N ILE A 180 11.03 -8.50 -9.45
CA ILE A 180 10.22 -7.99 -10.57
C ILE A 180 10.83 -6.72 -11.17
N THR A 181 11.38 -5.84 -10.36
CA THR A 181 12.05 -4.63 -10.83
C THR A 181 13.26 -4.96 -11.69
N GLU A 182 14.14 -5.84 -11.22
CA GLU A 182 15.33 -6.29 -11.93
C GLU A 182 14.98 -7.05 -13.22
N LYS A 183 13.97 -7.94 -13.16
CA LYS A 183 13.43 -8.65 -14.33
C LYS A 183 12.97 -7.70 -15.43
N ASN A 184 12.40 -6.55 -15.06
CA ASN A 184 11.97 -5.51 -16.01
C ASN A 184 13.10 -4.50 -16.33
N GLY A 185 14.33 -4.75 -15.85
CA GLY A 185 15.53 -3.94 -16.16
C GLY A 185 15.56 -2.59 -15.44
N GLY A 186 14.87 -2.45 -14.32
CA GLY A 186 14.96 -1.33 -13.39
C GLY A 186 15.90 -1.59 -12.22
N ASN A 187 16.02 -0.64 -11.30
CA ASN A 187 16.75 -0.79 -10.04
C ASN A 187 15.79 -0.64 -8.85
N TYR A 188 15.92 -1.53 -7.89
CA TYR A 188 15.18 -1.48 -6.63
C TYR A 188 16.00 -0.76 -5.55
N PHE A 189 15.33 0.05 -4.73
CA PHE A 189 15.93 0.73 -3.58
C PHE A 189 15.04 0.53 -2.34
N ALA A 190 15.70 0.28 -1.21
CA ALA A 190 15.02 0.21 0.08
C ALA A 190 15.13 1.54 0.84
N SER A 191 14.09 1.89 1.62
CA SER A 191 14.07 3.00 2.57
C SER A 191 13.89 2.51 4.00
N ALA A 192 14.07 3.37 4.98
CA ALA A 192 13.55 3.13 6.32
C ALA A 192 12.03 2.94 6.28
N VAL A 193 11.46 2.28 7.29
CA VAL A 193 10.01 2.08 7.44
C VAL A 193 9.32 3.44 7.60
N GLY A 194 8.12 3.54 7.06
CA GLY A 194 7.27 4.73 7.08
C GLY A 194 7.19 5.44 5.73
N GLU A 195 5.98 5.83 5.37
CA GLU A 195 5.65 6.44 4.08
C GLU A 195 6.54 7.63 3.71
N VAL A 196 6.81 8.53 4.65
CA VAL A 196 7.66 9.72 4.44
C VAL A 196 9.07 9.33 3.96
N ASN A 197 9.62 8.24 4.50
CA ASN A 197 10.94 7.73 4.11
C ASN A 197 10.89 7.11 2.70
N VAL A 198 9.83 6.34 2.41
CA VAL A 198 9.59 5.77 1.07
C VAL A 198 9.48 6.90 0.04
N VAL A 199 8.62 7.89 0.27
CA VAL A 199 8.41 9.05 -0.64
C VAL A 199 9.70 9.83 -0.86
N THR A 200 10.47 10.07 0.21
CA THR A 200 11.77 10.76 0.11
C THR A 200 12.72 10.00 -0.80
N LYS A 201 12.82 8.68 -0.60
CA LYS A 201 13.65 7.80 -1.41
C LYS A 201 13.16 7.70 -2.86
N MET A 202 11.84 7.65 -3.08
CA MET A 202 11.24 7.67 -4.42
C MET A 202 11.63 8.92 -5.21
N LYS A 203 11.54 10.10 -4.58
CA LYS A 203 11.95 11.37 -5.18
C LYS A 203 13.45 11.40 -5.47
N GLU A 204 14.28 10.93 -4.52
CA GLU A 204 15.74 10.85 -4.69
C GLU A 204 16.15 9.95 -5.88
N LYS A 205 15.45 8.84 -6.07
CA LYS A 205 15.78 7.82 -7.07
C LYS A 205 14.95 7.92 -8.35
N ASN A 206 14.09 8.93 -8.47
CA ASN A 206 13.13 9.09 -9.58
C ASN A 206 12.37 7.78 -9.83
N ALA A 207 11.85 7.18 -8.77
CA ALA A 207 11.12 5.93 -8.85
C ALA A 207 9.78 6.13 -9.57
N VAL A 208 9.43 5.18 -10.45
CA VAL A 208 8.17 5.21 -11.22
C VAL A 208 7.00 4.64 -10.44
N ILE A 209 7.29 3.85 -9.40
CA ILE A 209 6.32 3.31 -8.45
C ILE A 209 7.03 2.95 -7.16
N GLY A 210 6.32 3.00 -6.05
CA GLY A 210 6.81 2.56 -4.75
C GLY A 210 5.68 2.28 -3.79
N GLY A 211 6.02 1.99 -2.54
CA GLY A 211 5.04 1.73 -1.50
C GLY A 211 5.60 0.97 -0.31
N GLU A 212 4.73 0.34 0.43
CA GLU A 212 5.08 -0.44 1.60
C GLU A 212 4.50 -1.87 1.51
N GLY A 213 5.13 -2.81 2.17
CA GLY A 213 4.70 -4.21 2.22
C GLY A 213 3.38 -4.47 2.97
N ASN A 214 2.74 -3.44 3.46
CA ASN A 214 1.42 -3.47 4.10
C ASN A 214 0.25 -3.22 3.12
N GLY A 215 0.50 -3.26 1.81
CA GLY A 215 -0.50 -2.98 0.77
C GLY A 215 -0.57 -1.52 0.33
N GLY A 216 0.29 -0.63 0.87
CA GLY A 216 0.34 0.77 0.48
C GLY A 216 1.01 0.96 -0.89
N VAL A 217 0.29 1.49 -1.86
CA VAL A 217 0.78 1.81 -3.21
C VAL A 217 0.97 3.31 -3.35
N ILE A 218 2.14 3.74 -3.84
CA ILE A 218 2.44 5.15 -4.15
C ILE A 218 2.77 5.27 -5.62
N TYR A 219 1.93 5.99 -6.38
CA TYR A 219 2.11 6.19 -7.81
C TYR A 219 2.37 7.67 -8.15
N PRO A 220 3.64 8.04 -8.44
CA PRO A 220 4.06 9.44 -8.60
C PRO A 220 3.37 10.21 -9.72
N ASP A 221 2.94 9.54 -10.79
CA ASP A 221 2.24 10.20 -11.89
C ASP A 221 0.83 10.69 -11.47
N LEU A 222 0.29 10.22 -10.32
CA LEU A 222 -0.88 10.76 -9.66
C LEU A 222 -0.49 11.67 -8.48
N HIS A 223 0.13 11.10 -7.44
CA HIS A 223 0.66 11.85 -6.28
C HIS A 223 1.64 11.00 -5.44
N TYR A 224 2.29 11.64 -4.47
CA TYR A 224 3.23 11.01 -3.55
C TYR A 224 2.57 10.68 -2.18
N GLY A 225 1.51 9.93 -2.18
CA GLY A 225 0.85 9.37 -0.99
C GLY A 225 0.44 7.94 -1.25
N ARG A 226 0.31 7.12 -0.21
CA ARG A 226 -0.30 5.80 -0.33
C ARG A 226 -1.77 5.96 -0.72
N ASP A 227 -2.23 5.17 -1.68
CA ASP A 227 -3.57 5.31 -2.22
C ASP A 227 -4.08 3.96 -2.74
N ALA A 228 -5.06 3.41 -2.04
CA ALA A 228 -5.68 2.15 -2.43
C ALA A 228 -6.52 2.30 -3.70
N LEU A 229 -7.11 3.48 -3.98
CA LEU A 229 -7.96 3.67 -5.16
C LEU A 229 -7.15 3.57 -6.45
N VAL A 230 -5.99 4.24 -6.52
CA VAL A 230 -5.10 4.08 -7.68
C VAL A 230 -4.55 2.66 -7.75
N GLY A 231 -4.22 2.07 -6.59
CA GLY A 231 -3.80 0.66 -6.50
C GLY A 231 -4.82 -0.29 -7.12
N ILE A 232 -6.11 -0.13 -6.81
CA ILE A 232 -7.22 -0.91 -7.38
C ILE A 232 -7.28 -0.74 -8.92
N ALA A 233 -7.25 0.49 -9.42
CA ALA A 233 -7.37 0.76 -10.85
C ALA A 233 -6.21 0.15 -11.66
N LEU A 234 -4.98 0.32 -11.17
CA LEU A 234 -3.79 -0.25 -11.79
C LEU A 234 -3.78 -1.78 -11.73
N PHE A 235 -4.17 -2.36 -10.58
CA PHE A 235 -4.26 -3.80 -10.41
C PHE A 235 -5.32 -4.42 -11.31
N LEU A 236 -6.53 -3.85 -11.37
CA LEU A 236 -7.60 -4.35 -12.23
C LEU A 236 -7.23 -4.25 -13.72
N THR A 237 -6.53 -3.20 -14.12
CA THR A 237 -5.98 -3.09 -15.48
C THR A 237 -4.98 -4.21 -15.76
N HIS A 238 -4.06 -4.45 -14.82
CA HIS A 238 -3.09 -5.53 -14.95
C HIS A 238 -3.78 -6.89 -15.05
N PHE A 239 -4.67 -7.18 -14.11
CA PHE A 239 -5.42 -8.44 -14.06
C PHE A 239 -6.21 -8.70 -15.35
N ALA A 240 -6.93 -7.68 -15.85
CA ALA A 240 -7.68 -7.77 -17.09
C ALA A 240 -6.82 -8.13 -18.32
N LYS A 241 -5.56 -7.65 -18.34
CA LYS A 241 -4.61 -7.89 -19.45
C LYS A 241 -3.88 -9.23 -19.35
N MET A 242 -3.78 -9.82 -18.16
CA MET A 242 -3.00 -11.05 -17.96
C MET A 242 -3.73 -12.30 -18.44
N ASN A 243 -5.07 -12.29 -18.53
CA ASN A 243 -5.89 -13.45 -18.91
C ASN A 243 -5.58 -14.71 -18.07
N LEU A 244 -5.37 -14.51 -16.77
CA LEU A 244 -5.10 -15.53 -15.74
C LEU A 244 -6.17 -15.40 -14.65
N SER A 245 -6.39 -16.47 -13.88
CA SER A 245 -7.10 -16.34 -12.61
C SER A 245 -6.20 -15.62 -11.57
N MET A 246 -6.80 -15.14 -10.48
CA MET A 246 -6.02 -14.47 -9.42
C MET A 246 -4.98 -15.40 -8.79
N SER A 247 -5.34 -16.66 -8.56
CA SER A 247 -4.42 -17.67 -8.02
C SER A 247 -3.29 -18.03 -8.99
N GLU A 248 -3.53 -18.02 -10.31
CA GLU A 248 -2.50 -18.20 -11.32
C GLU A 248 -1.59 -16.97 -11.41
N LEU A 249 -2.16 -15.76 -11.34
CA LEU A 249 -1.40 -14.52 -11.30
C LEU A 249 -0.46 -14.50 -10.08
N LYS A 250 -0.96 -14.85 -8.88
CA LYS A 250 -0.13 -14.98 -7.68
C LYS A 250 1.04 -15.95 -7.88
N LYS A 251 0.78 -17.12 -8.44
CA LYS A 251 1.81 -18.14 -8.72
C LYS A 251 2.84 -17.71 -9.75
N SER A 252 2.56 -16.70 -10.57
CA SER A 252 3.50 -16.17 -11.56
C SER A 252 4.60 -15.29 -10.96
N TYR A 253 4.43 -14.85 -9.72
CA TYR A 253 5.42 -14.07 -8.97
C TYR A 253 6.35 -14.94 -8.13
N PRO A 254 7.57 -14.46 -7.81
CA PRO A 254 8.44 -15.13 -6.87
C PRO A 254 7.75 -15.36 -5.53
N ASN A 255 7.81 -16.57 -5.00
CA ASN A 255 7.11 -16.94 -3.77
C ASN A 255 8.01 -16.70 -2.55
N TYR A 256 7.66 -15.70 -1.74
CA TYR A 256 8.29 -15.40 -0.45
C TYR A 256 7.27 -15.44 0.67
N THR A 257 7.70 -15.87 1.84
CA THR A 257 6.89 -15.86 3.06
C THR A 257 7.53 -14.94 4.09
N ILE A 258 6.74 -14.04 4.67
CA ILE A 258 7.18 -13.17 5.77
C ILE A 258 6.55 -13.63 7.07
N SER A 259 7.36 -13.72 8.12
CA SER A 259 6.90 -13.93 9.49
C SER A 259 7.25 -12.71 10.33
N LYS A 260 6.24 -12.07 10.93
CA LYS A 260 6.40 -10.93 11.83
C LYS A 260 6.32 -11.43 13.27
N ASN A 261 7.35 -11.16 14.07
CA ASN A 261 7.44 -11.63 15.45
C ASN A 261 7.74 -10.46 16.38
N LYS A 262 7.25 -10.54 17.61
CA LYS A 262 7.53 -9.57 18.68
C LYS A 262 8.38 -10.23 19.74
N ILE A 263 9.45 -9.57 20.12
CA ILE A 263 10.30 -9.97 21.26
C ILE A 263 10.12 -8.94 22.36
N GLU A 264 9.71 -9.38 23.54
CA GLU A 264 9.64 -8.50 24.71
C GLU A 264 11.04 -8.30 25.28
N LEU A 265 11.44 -7.04 25.41
CA LEU A 265 12.72 -6.65 25.95
C LEU A 265 12.57 -6.18 27.40
N THR A 266 13.57 -6.41 28.22
CA THR A 266 13.61 -5.86 29.58
C THR A 266 13.93 -4.36 29.54
N PRO A 267 13.47 -3.56 30.53
CA PRO A 267 13.77 -2.10 30.57
C PRO A 267 15.27 -1.78 30.59
N THR A 268 16.11 -2.73 30.95
CA THR A 268 17.57 -2.59 31.03
C THR A 268 18.28 -3.00 29.74
N THR A 269 17.56 -3.50 28.74
CA THR A 269 18.15 -3.94 27.47
C THR A 269 18.59 -2.74 26.64
N ASN A 270 19.88 -2.66 26.34
CA ASN A 270 20.44 -1.66 25.43
C ASN A 270 20.32 -2.20 24.00
N ILE A 271 19.32 -1.69 23.25
CA ILE A 271 19.02 -2.13 21.89
C ILE A 271 20.19 -1.86 20.93
N ASP A 272 20.79 -0.67 21.00
CA ASP A 272 21.90 -0.29 20.11
C ASP A 272 23.11 -1.22 20.29
N GLU A 273 23.42 -1.56 21.54
CA GLU A 273 24.52 -2.49 21.83
C GLU A 273 24.20 -3.92 21.35
N LEU A 274 22.95 -4.33 21.48
CA LEU A 274 22.49 -5.65 21.01
C LEU A 274 22.59 -5.74 19.49
N LEU A 275 22.07 -4.73 18.76
CA LEU A 275 22.14 -4.68 17.30
C LEU A 275 23.59 -4.66 16.80
N LYS A 276 24.50 -3.91 17.47
CA LYS A 276 25.93 -3.94 17.15
C LYS A 276 26.55 -5.31 17.34
N LYS A 277 26.20 -6.04 18.41
CA LYS A 277 26.70 -7.40 18.64
C LYS A 277 26.22 -8.37 17.55
N ILE A 278 24.96 -8.23 17.13
CA ILE A 278 24.39 -9.04 16.03
C ILE A 278 25.09 -8.69 14.71
N ALA A 279 25.24 -7.41 14.38
CA ALA A 279 25.95 -6.96 13.18
C ALA A 279 27.37 -7.54 13.11
N ASN A 280 28.13 -7.48 14.22
CA ASN A 280 29.47 -8.04 14.28
C ASN A 280 29.50 -9.57 14.10
N LYS A 281 28.49 -10.28 14.66
CA LYS A 281 28.38 -11.73 14.53
C LYS A 281 28.13 -12.18 13.08
N TYR A 282 27.42 -11.35 12.30
CA TYR A 282 27.07 -11.63 10.91
C TYR A 282 27.81 -10.69 9.94
N SER A 283 29.08 -10.36 10.26
CA SER A 283 29.90 -9.41 9.49
C SER A 283 30.08 -9.79 8.02
N ASP A 284 29.98 -11.07 7.68
CA ASP A 284 30.12 -11.59 6.31
C ASP A 284 28.80 -11.54 5.51
N THR A 285 27.71 -11.06 6.12
CA THR A 285 26.39 -10.93 5.49
C THR A 285 26.17 -9.49 5.06
N GLU A 286 25.48 -9.29 3.96
CA GLU A 286 25.04 -7.95 3.54
C GLU A 286 24.12 -7.34 4.62
N GLN A 287 24.46 -6.12 5.06
CA GLN A 287 23.78 -5.47 6.17
C GLN A 287 23.24 -4.11 5.76
N ASN A 288 22.07 -3.75 6.31
CA ASN A 288 21.50 -2.43 6.18
C ASN A 288 21.02 -1.93 7.55
N SER A 289 21.55 -0.79 7.98
CA SER A 289 21.26 -0.20 9.31
C SER A 289 20.53 1.15 9.18
N ILE A 290 19.81 1.38 8.09
CA ILE A 290 19.06 2.63 7.89
C ILE A 290 17.86 2.72 8.86
N ASP A 291 17.37 1.56 9.32
CA ASP A 291 16.27 1.43 10.29
C ASP A 291 16.46 0.11 11.04
N GLY A 292 16.92 0.15 12.28
CA GLY A 292 17.33 -1.05 12.99
C GLY A 292 18.52 -1.77 12.33
N LEU A 293 18.41 -3.06 12.13
CA LEU A 293 19.41 -3.89 11.46
C LEU A 293 18.73 -4.93 10.57
N LYS A 294 18.92 -4.82 9.27
CA LYS A 294 18.54 -5.85 8.32
C LYS A 294 19.77 -6.63 7.88
N LEU A 295 19.66 -7.96 7.92
CA LEU A 295 20.65 -8.92 7.42
C LEU A 295 20.06 -9.59 6.18
N ASP A 296 20.71 -9.46 5.03
CA ASP A 296 20.31 -10.07 3.77
C ASP A 296 21.20 -11.29 3.46
N PHE A 297 20.62 -12.49 3.57
CA PHE A 297 21.25 -13.75 3.19
C PHE A 297 20.90 -14.10 1.73
N GLU A 298 21.48 -15.15 1.20
CA GLU A 298 21.27 -15.56 -0.20
C GLU A 298 19.77 -15.73 -0.55
N ASN A 299 19.02 -16.47 0.30
CA ASN A 299 17.61 -16.82 0.03
C ASN A 299 16.61 -16.24 1.04
N GLU A 300 17.05 -15.52 2.04
CA GLU A 300 16.22 -14.99 3.13
C GLU A 300 16.77 -13.68 3.69
N TRP A 301 15.99 -13.00 4.50
CA TRP A 301 16.43 -11.84 5.26
C TRP A 301 15.82 -11.82 6.66
N VAL A 302 16.48 -11.14 7.56
CA VAL A 302 15.99 -10.83 8.91
C VAL A 302 16.11 -9.33 9.13
N HIS A 303 15.03 -8.69 9.60
CA HIS A 303 15.02 -7.29 10.00
C HIS A 303 14.65 -7.19 11.48
N LEU A 304 15.49 -6.48 12.27
CA LEU A 304 15.43 -6.35 13.73
C LEU A 304 15.25 -4.90 14.12
#